data_ea3bc53074a2af9b5b298bc4580c06dd
#
_entry.id   ea3bc53074a2af9b5b298bc4580c06dd
#
_cell.length_a   1.000
_cell.length_b   1.000
_cell.length_c   1.000
_cell.angle_alpha   90.00
_cell.angle_beta   90.00
_cell.angle_gamma   90.00
#
_symmetry.space_group_name_H-M   'P 1'
#
loop_
_entity.id
_entity.type
_entity.pdbx_description
1 polymer ?
#
loop_
_entity_poly.entity_id
_entity_poly.type
_entity_poly.pdbx_seq_one_letter_code
_entity_poly.pdbx_strand_id
1 'polypeptide(L)'
;YPQDKEAGNEDVYNWLRENPHRLNLIRVRLQWEEESISSKDISGVRQELALYEGILYSEFRIRDNACRVRTACHNEGRDILAFSLESEALKEKKISVVLDFPYGASDITASDWTQNDRHSTTILQTSNEKMLLWRQLDRDEYYAGIYVQGGNIRKEGSHTLRIFANGEKLDISIAIGKQKEQAECLSAQEVMNASQRGFGHFWERGGIIQLNKSPDPRAKELERRIILSQYLMAINSSGSTPPQETGLTCNSWYGKMHLEMYLWHCAWLPLWHQEELLDRSLAWYRKHLPQARENAARNGYKGARWPKMIATEGVDCPSNIAPLLVWQQPHIIYM
;
A
#
# COMPACT_ATOMS: atom_id res chain seq x y z
N TYR A 1 -17.78 15.51 -20.66
CA TYR A 1 -17.79 14.18 -21.30
C TYR A 1 -19.24 13.79 -21.54
N PRO A 2 -19.59 13.33 -22.76
CA PRO A 2 -20.90 12.75 -22.99
C PRO A 2 -21.04 11.51 -22.11
N GLN A 3 -21.96 11.56 -21.19
CA GLN A 3 -22.21 10.46 -20.25
C GLN A 3 -23.30 9.54 -20.78
N ASP A 4 -23.74 9.80 -22.00
CA ASP A 4 -24.86 9.14 -22.60
C ASP A 4 -24.42 7.88 -23.32
N LYS A 5 -24.90 6.74 -22.87
CA LYS A 5 -24.70 5.44 -23.54
C LYS A 5 -25.19 5.47 -24.97
N GLU A 6 -26.18 6.32 -25.27
CA GLU A 6 -26.74 6.52 -26.60
C GLU A 6 -25.80 7.26 -27.58
N ALA A 7 -24.75 7.91 -27.08
CA ALA A 7 -23.83 8.68 -27.92
C ALA A 7 -22.71 7.87 -28.58
N GLY A 8 -22.62 6.54 -28.35
CA GLY A 8 -21.57 5.68 -28.93
C GLY A 8 -20.17 5.90 -28.37
N ASN A 9 -20.04 6.64 -27.26
CA ASN A 9 -18.75 6.99 -26.62
C ASN A 9 -18.48 6.19 -25.32
N GLU A 10 -19.25 5.15 -25.04
CA GLU A 10 -19.18 4.41 -23.78
C GLU A 10 -17.80 3.80 -23.56
N ASP A 11 -17.19 3.22 -24.59
CA ASP A 11 -15.87 2.61 -24.50
C ASP A 11 -14.77 3.62 -24.15
N VAL A 12 -14.80 4.79 -24.80
CA VAL A 12 -13.85 5.88 -24.53
C VAL A 12 -14.07 6.44 -23.12
N TYR A 13 -15.32 6.60 -22.69
CA TYR A 13 -15.67 7.05 -21.35
C TYR A 13 -15.16 6.06 -20.28
N ASN A 14 -15.41 4.79 -20.46
CA ASN A 14 -14.97 3.75 -19.53
C ASN A 14 -13.45 3.66 -19.50
N TRP A 15 -12.78 3.71 -20.66
CA TRP A 15 -11.33 3.72 -20.73
C TRP A 15 -10.71 4.91 -19.98
N LEU A 16 -11.21 6.12 -20.17
CA LEU A 16 -10.77 7.32 -19.46
C LEU A 16 -11.07 7.26 -17.94
N ARG A 17 -12.16 6.61 -17.57
CA ARG A 17 -12.54 6.41 -16.17
C ARG A 17 -11.64 5.39 -15.48
N GLU A 18 -11.31 4.31 -16.13
CA GLU A 18 -10.47 3.24 -15.62
C GLU A 18 -8.99 3.65 -15.56
N ASN A 19 -8.51 4.43 -16.51
CA ASN A 19 -7.10 4.75 -16.65
C ASN A 19 -6.77 6.21 -16.26
N PRO A 20 -5.55 6.44 -15.72
CA PRO A 20 -4.67 5.45 -15.12
C PRO A 20 -5.29 4.85 -13.85
N HIS A 21 -4.94 3.59 -13.54
CA HIS A 21 -5.36 2.92 -12.30
C HIS A 21 -4.15 2.50 -11.47
N ARG A 22 -4.36 2.15 -10.21
CA ARG A 22 -3.30 1.60 -9.39
C ARG A 22 -2.97 0.18 -9.81
N LEU A 23 -1.71 -0.20 -9.61
CA LEU A 23 -1.18 -1.53 -9.89
C LEU A 23 -0.97 -2.29 -8.59
N ASN A 24 -1.30 -3.58 -8.59
CA ASN A 24 -0.77 -4.51 -7.62
C ASN A 24 0.67 -4.85 -8.01
N LEU A 25 1.64 -4.48 -7.20
CA LEU A 25 3.05 -4.58 -7.56
C LEU A 25 3.63 -5.97 -7.31
N ILE A 26 3.13 -6.67 -6.27
CA ILE A 26 3.64 -7.98 -5.85
C ILE A 26 2.65 -8.67 -4.92
N ARG A 27 2.58 -9.99 -5.02
CA ARG A 27 1.92 -10.86 -4.04
C ARG A 27 2.97 -11.73 -3.34
N VAL A 28 2.93 -11.74 -2.02
CA VAL A 28 3.75 -12.62 -1.17
C VAL A 28 2.84 -13.69 -0.58
N ARG A 29 3.20 -14.94 -0.76
CA ARG A 29 2.44 -16.09 -0.23
C ARG A 29 3.34 -17.19 0.28
N LEU A 30 2.81 -17.99 1.20
CA LEU A 30 3.42 -19.23 1.60
C LEU A 30 2.95 -20.36 0.67
N GLN A 31 3.81 -21.32 0.42
CA GLN A 31 3.52 -22.51 -0.36
C GLN A 31 4.01 -23.74 0.41
N TRP A 32 3.18 -24.78 0.43
CA TRP A 32 3.52 -26.07 1.02
C TRP A 32 4.01 -27.02 -0.09
N GLU A 33 5.30 -27.34 -0.08
CA GLU A 33 5.92 -28.14 -1.16
C GLU A 33 5.52 -27.56 -2.53
N GLU A 34 4.83 -28.32 -3.38
CA GLU A 34 4.33 -27.85 -4.68
C GLU A 34 2.83 -27.47 -4.66
N GLU A 35 2.20 -27.49 -3.48
CA GLU A 35 0.76 -27.23 -3.31
C GLU A 35 0.48 -25.81 -2.80
N SER A 36 -0.63 -25.23 -3.25
CA SER A 36 -1.15 -24.00 -2.67
C SER A 36 -1.80 -24.27 -1.34
N ILE A 37 -1.50 -23.43 -0.34
CA ILE A 37 -2.13 -23.47 0.98
C ILE A 37 -3.53 -22.85 0.87
N SER A 38 -4.51 -23.58 1.36
CA SER A 38 -5.90 -23.15 1.49
C SER A 38 -6.26 -22.80 2.93
N SER A 39 -7.40 -22.16 3.14
CA SER A 39 -7.89 -21.86 4.50
C SER A 39 -8.12 -23.12 5.36
N LYS A 40 -8.33 -24.29 4.74
CA LYS A 40 -8.50 -25.58 5.43
C LYS A 40 -7.19 -26.13 5.97
N ASP A 41 -6.07 -25.73 5.40
CA ASP A 41 -4.73 -26.13 5.83
C ASP A 41 -4.22 -25.30 7.02
N ILE A 42 -4.95 -24.20 7.37
CA ILE A 42 -4.54 -23.24 8.41
C ILE A 42 -5.41 -23.43 9.67
N SER A 43 -4.77 -23.49 10.81
CA SER A 43 -5.45 -23.60 12.11
C SER A 43 -4.72 -22.81 13.20
N GLY A 44 -5.35 -22.65 14.38
CA GLY A 44 -4.74 -22.03 15.56
C GLY A 44 -4.29 -20.59 15.35
N VAL A 45 -5.00 -19.81 14.52
CA VAL A 45 -4.62 -18.45 14.14
C VAL A 45 -4.77 -17.49 15.32
N ARG A 46 -3.68 -16.83 15.65
CA ARG A 46 -3.64 -15.66 16.54
C ARG A 46 -2.88 -14.54 15.83
N GLN A 47 -3.48 -13.36 15.78
CA GLN A 47 -2.83 -12.16 15.25
C GLN A 47 -2.91 -11.02 16.26
N GLU A 48 -1.82 -10.30 16.39
CA GLU A 48 -1.71 -9.14 17.25
C GLU A 48 -0.95 -8.04 16.51
N LEU A 49 -1.58 -6.88 16.38
CA LEU A 49 -0.94 -5.69 15.81
C LEU A 49 -0.49 -4.79 16.97
N ALA A 50 0.82 -4.69 17.15
CA ALA A 50 1.43 -3.77 18.10
C ALA A 50 1.42 -2.34 17.53
N LEU A 51 0.36 -1.55 17.82
CA LEU A 51 0.14 -0.23 17.24
C LEU A 51 1.28 0.76 17.52
N TYR A 52 1.93 0.63 18.67
CA TYR A 52 3.05 1.49 19.07
C TYR A 52 4.37 1.14 18.38
N GLU A 53 4.44 -0.03 17.77
CA GLU A 53 5.62 -0.52 17.05
C GLU A 53 5.41 -0.60 15.54
N GLY A 54 4.15 -0.65 15.11
CA GLY A 54 3.79 -0.89 13.72
C GLY A 54 4.14 -2.30 13.23
N ILE A 55 4.19 -3.29 14.14
CA ILE A 55 4.54 -4.67 13.84
C ILE A 55 3.32 -5.56 14.01
N LEU A 56 3.03 -6.36 12.98
CA LEU A 56 2.02 -7.42 13.04
C LEU A 56 2.71 -8.73 13.41
N TYR A 57 2.27 -9.33 14.52
CA TYR A 57 2.64 -10.67 14.98
C TYR A 57 1.55 -11.64 14.59
N SER A 58 1.91 -12.72 13.90
CA SER A 58 0.98 -13.76 13.48
C SER A 58 1.51 -15.11 13.89
N GLU A 59 0.69 -15.87 14.61
CA GLU A 59 0.94 -17.27 14.99
C GLU A 59 -0.18 -18.12 14.37
N PHE A 60 0.19 -19.20 13.72
CA PHE A 60 -0.75 -20.15 13.13
C PHE A 60 -0.08 -21.49 12.88
N ARG A 61 -0.85 -22.47 12.46
CA ARG A 61 -0.34 -23.77 12.03
C ARG A 61 -0.71 -24.02 10.58
N ILE A 62 0.24 -24.54 9.82
CA ILE A 62 -0.01 -25.08 8.49
C ILE A 62 0.16 -26.60 8.59
N ARG A 63 -0.94 -27.35 8.38
CA ARG A 63 -0.92 -28.83 8.47
C ARG A 63 -0.15 -29.31 9.72
N ASP A 64 -0.52 -28.86 10.89
CA ASP A 64 0.11 -29.16 12.19
C ASP A 64 1.50 -28.58 12.45
N ASN A 65 2.14 -27.90 11.49
CA ASN A 65 3.41 -27.25 11.72
C ASN A 65 3.21 -25.81 12.18
N ALA A 66 3.78 -25.48 13.34
CA ALA A 66 3.69 -24.13 13.89
C ALA A 66 4.49 -23.14 13.04
N CYS A 67 3.88 -21.98 12.79
CA CYS A 67 4.47 -20.84 12.08
C CYS A 67 4.32 -19.58 12.92
N ARG A 68 5.38 -18.79 13.01
CA ARG A 68 5.37 -17.43 13.57
C ARG A 68 5.87 -16.48 12.53
N VAL A 69 5.10 -15.41 12.28
CA VAL A 69 5.47 -14.38 11.31
C VAL A 69 5.41 -13.03 11.98
N ARG A 70 6.46 -12.24 11.81
CA ARG A 70 6.44 -10.80 12.10
C ARG A 70 6.46 -10.05 10.77
N THR A 71 5.57 -9.07 10.62
CA THR A 71 5.48 -8.24 9.41
C THR A 71 5.57 -6.78 9.80
N ALA A 72 6.38 -6.01 9.10
CA ALA A 72 6.50 -4.57 9.28
C ALA A 72 6.77 -3.85 7.95
N CYS A 73 6.36 -2.59 7.88
CA CYS A 73 6.78 -1.66 6.83
C CYS A 73 7.76 -0.63 7.41
N HIS A 74 8.72 -0.21 6.61
CA HIS A 74 9.61 0.88 6.98
C HIS A 74 8.80 2.19 7.10
N ASN A 75 8.87 2.85 8.24
CA ASN A 75 8.07 4.05 8.53
C ASN A 75 8.91 5.34 8.62
N GLU A 76 10.05 5.38 7.95
CA GLU A 76 10.96 6.54 7.88
C GLU A 76 11.26 6.90 6.41
N GLY A 77 10.22 6.95 5.55
CA GLY A 77 10.30 7.49 4.19
C GLY A 77 10.83 6.55 3.10
N ARG A 78 10.84 5.22 3.32
CA ARG A 78 11.18 4.23 2.31
C ARG A 78 10.06 3.21 2.13
N ASP A 79 9.83 2.76 0.90
CA ASP A 79 8.81 1.77 0.57
C ASP A 79 9.40 0.35 0.67
N ILE A 80 9.59 -0.12 1.90
CA ILE A 80 10.16 -1.45 2.20
C ILE A 80 9.22 -2.22 3.12
N LEU A 81 8.87 -3.43 2.69
CA LEU A 81 8.11 -4.40 3.47
C LEU A 81 9.06 -5.48 3.96
N ALA A 82 8.91 -5.91 5.22
CA ALA A 82 9.73 -6.96 5.80
C ALA A 82 8.89 -8.04 6.49
N PHE A 83 9.41 -9.27 6.42
CA PHE A 83 8.86 -10.46 7.06
C PHE A 83 9.98 -11.21 7.79
N SER A 84 9.65 -11.72 8.97
CA SER A 84 10.47 -12.72 9.67
C SER A 84 9.59 -13.93 9.93
N LEU A 85 9.88 -15.05 9.32
CA LEU A 85 9.13 -16.30 9.43
C LEU A 85 9.96 -17.34 10.18
N GLU A 86 9.36 -17.98 11.17
CA GLU A 86 9.95 -19.08 11.95
C GLU A 86 9.04 -20.31 11.91
N SER A 87 9.59 -21.48 11.53
CA SER A 87 8.92 -22.77 11.50
C SER A 87 9.92 -23.90 11.30
N GLU A 88 9.72 -25.05 11.94
CA GLU A 88 10.49 -26.27 11.64
C GLU A 88 10.28 -26.75 10.21
N ALA A 89 9.08 -26.55 9.66
CA ALA A 89 8.74 -26.89 8.28
C ALA A 89 9.56 -26.14 7.21
N LEU A 90 10.18 -25.02 7.57
CA LEU A 90 11.15 -24.32 6.70
C LEU A 90 12.42 -25.14 6.50
N LYS A 91 12.99 -25.67 7.59
CA LYS A 91 14.19 -26.52 7.57
C LYS A 91 13.96 -27.82 6.81
N GLU A 92 12.75 -28.36 6.95
CA GLU A 92 12.32 -29.56 6.22
C GLU A 92 11.98 -29.27 4.73
N LYS A 93 12.05 -28.00 4.30
CA LYS A 93 11.70 -27.52 2.97
C LYS A 93 10.25 -27.79 2.57
N LYS A 94 9.37 -28.03 3.54
CA LYS A 94 7.93 -28.17 3.33
C LYS A 94 7.26 -26.81 3.07
N ILE A 95 7.75 -25.75 3.70
CA ILE A 95 7.27 -24.38 3.46
C ILE A 95 8.31 -23.59 2.70
N SER A 96 7.85 -22.85 1.71
CA SER A 96 8.61 -21.84 0.97
C SER A 96 7.82 -20.55 0.86
N VAL A 97 8.50 -19.44 0.58
CA VAL A 97 7.86 -18.15 0.28
C VAL A 97 7.89 -17.92 -1.23
N VAL A 98 6.77 -17.56 -1.80
CA VAL A 98 6.61 -17.28 -3.22
C VAL A 98 6.27 -15.82 -3.43
N LEU A 99 6.98 -15.19 -4.35
CA LEU A 99 6.76 -13.82 -4.80
C LEU A 99 6.25 -13.86 -6.24
N ASP A 100 5.02 -13.43 -6.44
CA ASP A 100 4.38 -13.37 -7.75
C ASP A 100 4.18 -11.91 -8.18
N PHE A 101 4.50 -11.61 -9.42
CA PHE A 101 4.39 -10.27 -10.01
C PHE A 101 3.31 -10.28 -11.10
N PRO A 102 2.14 -9.69 -10.88
CA PRO A 102 1.04 -9.69 -11.85
C PRO A 102 1.22 -8.66 -12.96
N TYR A 103 0.37 -8.76 -13.98
CA TYR A 103 0.03 -7.65 -14.86
C TYR A 103 -1.02 -6.76 -14.18
N GLY A 104 -1.14 -5.50 -14.61
CA GLY A 104 -2.12 -4.55 -14.07
C GLY A 104 -3.54 -4.82 -14.53
N ALA A 105 -4.52 -4.51 -13.69
CA ALA A 105 -5.93 -4.50 -14.02
C ALA A 105 -6.65 -3.33 -13.36
N SER A 106 -7.74 -2.89 -13.96
CA SER A 106 -8.56 -1.80 -13.42
C SER A 106 -9.54 -2.25 -12.34
N ASP A 107 -9.58 -3.54 -12.02
CA ASP A 107 -10.46 -4.11 -11.01
C ASP A 107 -10.05 -3.76 -9.58
N ILE A 108 -10.84 -4.21 -8.61
CA ILE A 108 -10.62 -3.94 -7.18
C ILE A 108 -9.33 -4.56 -6.63
N THR A 109 -8.79 -5.59 -7.28
CA THR A 109 -7.54 -6.27 -6.91
C THR A 109 -6.32 -5.65 -7.59
N ALA A 110 -6.52 -4.86 -8.63
CA ALA A 110 -5.50 -4.22 -9.45
C ALA A 110 -4.52 -5.19 -10.10
N SER A 111 -4.93 -6.43 -10.34
CA SER A 111 -4.04 -7.50 -10.81
C SER A 111 -4.70 -8.47 -11.77
N ASP A 112 -4.06 -8.72 -12.91
CA ASP A 112 -4.41 -9.81 -13.84
C ASP A 112 -3.28 -10.84 -13.85
N TRP A 113 -3.57 -12.03 -13.40
CA TRP A 113 -2.64 -13.17 -13.29
C TRP A 113 -2.57 -14.02 -14.55
N THR A 114 -3.33 -13.68 -15.59
CA THR A 114 -3.44 -14.46 -16.82
C THR A 114 -2.63 -13.88 -17.98
N GLN A 115 -2.17 -12.63 -17.90
CA GLN A 115 -1.52 -11.88 -18.99
C GLN A 115 0.02 -11.95 -18.93
N ASN A 116 0.58 -13.13 -18.77
CA ASN A 116 2.02 -13.33 -18.59
C ASN A 116 2.89 -12.78 -19.73
N ASP A 117 2.36 -12.74 -20.96
CA ASP A 117 3.11 -12.28 -22.13
C ASP A 117 3.08 -10.76 -22.33
N ARG A 118 2.28 -10.04 -21.54
CA ARG A 118 2.11 -8.58 -21.65
C ARG A 118 3.04 -7.77 -20.76
N HIS A 119 3.84 -8.42 -19.95
CA HIS A 119 4.75 -7.75 -19.03
C HIS A 119 6.07 -8.53 -18.89
N SER A 120 7.10 -7.88 -18.38
CA SER A 120 8.39 -8.51 -18.19
C SER A 120 8.92 -8.38 -16.77
N THR A 121 9.72 -9.38 -16.36
CA THR A 121 10.49 -9.39 -15.10
C THR A 121 11.94 -9.72 -15.43
N THR A 122 12.76 -8.70 -15.46
CA THR A 122 14.19 -8.83 -15.78
C THR A 122 15.02 -8.81 -14.51
N ILE A 123 15.88 -9.80 -14.31
CA ILE A 123 16.86 -9.80 -13.23
C ILE A 123 18.03 -8.93 -13.65
N LEU A 124 18.26 -7.83 -12.93
CA LEU A 124 19.37 -6.92 -13.17
C LEU A 124 20.61 -7.32 -12.39
N GLN A 125 20.41 -7.78 -11.15
CA GLN A 125 21.48 -8.23 -10.27
C GLN A 125 20.97 -9.40 -9.42
N THR A 126 21.83 -10.36 -9.16
CA THR A 126 21.53 -11.50 -8.29
C THR A 126 22.75 -11.95 -7.52
N SER A 127 22.51 -12.35 -6.28
CA SER A 127 23.43 -13.08 -5.42
C SER A 127 22.63 -14.15 -4.66
N ASN A 128 23.25 -14.88 -3.76
CA ASN A 128 22.53 -15.88 -2.95
C ASN A 128 21.44 -15.25 -2.07
N GLU A 129 21.65 -14.02 -1.59
CA GLU A 129 20.78 -13.33 -0.63
C GLU A 129 20.04 -12.15 -1.23
N LYS A 130 20.50 -11.58 -2.33
CA LYS A 130 19.91 -10.37 -2.92
C LYS A 130 19.59 -10.55 -4.38
N MET A 131 18.45 -9.98 -4.76
CA MET A 131 18.02 -9.90 -6.16
C MET A 131 17.42 -8.53 -6.44
N LEU A 132 17.81 -7.94 -7.57
CA LEU A 132 17.22 -6.70 -8.07
C LEU A 132 16.53 -7.01 -9.39
N LEU A 133 15.26 -6.66 -9.46
CA LEU A 133 14.41 -6.85 -10.62
C LEU A 133 14.03 -5.50 -11.23
N TRP A 134 13.88 -5.51 -12.55
CA TRP A 134 13.21 -4.48 -13.32
C TRP A 134 11.90 -5.04 -13.87
N ARG A 135 10.82 -4.38 -13.56
CA ARG A 135 9.47 -4.73 -13.98
C ARG A 135 8.97 -3.71 -15.01
N GLN A 136 8.41 -4.22 -16.11
CA GLN A 136 7.83 -3.39 -17.17
C GLN A 136 6.42 -3.90 -17.50
N LEU A 137 5.45 -2.99 -17.48
CA LEU A 137 4.05 -3.24 -17.77
C LEU A 137 3.55 -2.10 -18.68
N ASP A 138 3.34 -2.38 -19.97
CA ASP A 138 3.02 -1.36 -21.00
C ASP A 138 4.02 -0.19 -20.98
N ARG A 139 3.61 1.00 -20.47
CA ARG A 139 4.44 2.19 -20.32
C ARG A 139 4.92 2.42 -18.88
N ASP A 140 4.46 1.60 -17.96
CA ASP A 140 4.85 1.69 -16.56
C ASP A 140 6.04 0.79 -16.26
N GLU A 141 6.92 1.26 -15.41
CA GLU A 141 8.06 0.49 -14.93
C GLU A 141 8.31 0.75 -13.45
N TYR A 142 8.89 -0.24 -12.80
CA TYR A 142 9.37 -0.13 -11.44
C TYR A 142 10.50 -1.13 -11.16
N TYR A 143 11.23 -0.88 -10.09
CA TYR A 143 12.28 -1.75 -9.58
C TYR A 143 11.82 -2.42 -8.29
N ALA A 144 12.18 -3.69 -8.13
CA ALA A 144 11.93 -4.45 -6.90
C ALA A 144 13.24 -5.07 -6.43
N GLY A 145 13.72 -4.64 -5.29
CA GLY A 145 14.84 -5.26 -4.59
C GLY A 145 14.30 -6.28 -3.59
N ILE A 146 14.99 -7.40 -3.46
CA ILE A 146 14.66 -8.46 -2.53
C ILE A 146 15.94 -8.83 -1.78
N TYR A 147 15.86 -8.88 -0.45
CA TYR A 147 16.94 -9.33 0.40
C TYR A 147 16.46 -10.43 1.32
N VAL A 148 17.16 -11.53 1.33
CA VAL A 148 16.83 -12.77 2.07
C VAL A 148 17.99 -13.14 2.96
N GLN A 149 17.72 -13.28 4.25
CA GLN A 149 18.67 -13.82 5.21
C GLN A 149 18.15 -15.17 5.73
N GLY A 150 19.02 -16.15 5.79
CA GLY A 150 18.68 -17.51 6.17
C GLY A 150 18.03 -18.33 5.05
N GLY A 151 18.17 -17.93 3.79
CA GLY A 151 17.58 -18.62 2.64
C GLY A 151 18.25 -18.30 1.31
N ASN A 152 17.66 -18.81 0.24
CA ASN A 152 18.10 -18.61 -1.14
C ASN A 152 16.91 -18.28 -2.05
N ILE A 153 17.13 -17.37 -3.01
CA ILE A 153 16.12 -16.97 -3.99
C ILE A 153 16.35 -17.75 -5.29
N ARG A 154 15.25 -18.27 -5.88
CA ARG A 154 15.24 -18.91 -7.20
C ARG A 154 14.15 -18.33 -8.08
N LYS A 155 14.42 -18.15 -9.35
CA LYS A 155 13.39 -17.86 -10.36
C LYS A 155 12.75 -19.17 -10.80
N GLU A 156 11.42 -19.29 -10.66
CA GLU A 156 10.67 -20.49 -11.06
C GLU A 156 9.86 -20.27 -12.34
N GLY A 157 9.35 -19.08 -12.57
CA GLY A 157 8.56 -18.72 -13.73
C GLY A 157 8.99 -17.40 -14.35
N SER A 158 8.28 -16.97 -15.38
CA SER A 158 8.54 -15.67 -16.00
C SER A 158 8.44 -14.53 -14.99
N HIS A 159 7.47 -14.61 -14.05
CA HIS A 159 7.13 -13.59 -13.08
C HIS A 159 7.05 -14.10 -11.64
N THR A 160 7.63 -15.27 -11.38
CA THR A 160 7.57 -15.92 -10.07
C THR A 160 8.96 -16.19 -9.54
N LEU A 161 9.19 -15.80 -8.29
CA LEU A 161 10.36 -16.17 -7.51
C LEU A 161 9.93 -17.05 -6.35
N ARG A 162 10.78 -17.99 -5.98
CA ARG A 162 10.61 -18.83 -4.81
C ARG A 162 11.81 -18.74 -3.89
N ILE A 163 11.54 -18.66 -2.61
CA ILE A 163 12.55 -18.52 -1.55
C ILE A 163 12.48 -19.74 -0.65
N PHE A 164 13.60 -20.42 -0.52
CA PHE A 164 13.77 -21.58 0.33
C PHE A 164 14.67 -21.22 1.51
N ALA A 165 14.27 -21.62 2.71
CA ALA A 165 15.07 -21.42 3.90
C ALA A 165 16.21 -22.44 3.99
N ASN A 166 17.31 -22.03 4.65
CA ASN A 166 18.44 -22.90 5.02
C ASN A 166 18.30 -23.49 6.43
N GLY A 167 17.32 -23.05 7.22
CA GLY A 167 17.05 -23.43 8.59
C GLY A 167 15.60 -23.15 8.99
N GLU A 168 15.36 -23.02 10.27
CA GLU A 168 14.01 -22.80 10.84
C GLU A 168 13.55 -21.34 10.78
N LYS A 169 14.44 -20.41 10.42
CA LYS A 169 14.17 -18.97 10.33
C LYS A 169 14.50 -18.44 8.95
N LEU A 170 13.64 -17.56 8.45
CA LEU A 170 13.77 -16.88 7.17
C LEU A 170 13.35 -15.41 7.33
N ASP A 171 14.29 -14.50 7.07
CA ASP A 171 14.05 -13.08 7.09
C ASP A 171 14.08 -12.54 5.64
N ILE A 172 13.05 -11.79 5.24
CA ILE A 172 12.88 -11.26 3.88
C ILE A 172 12.54 -9.79 3.98
N SER A 173 13.15 -8.97 3.16
CA SER A 173 12.69 -7.61 2.87
C SER A 173 12.52 -7.38 1.38
N ILE A 174 11.55 -6.54 1.03
CA ILE A 174 11.20 -6.19 -0.35
C ILE A 174 11.09 -4.68 -0.43
N ALA A 175 11.97 -4.04 -1.22
CA ALA A 175 11.95 -2.62 -1.50
C ALA A 175 11.43 -2.38 -2.91
N ILE A 176 10.49 -1.44 -3.08
CA ILE A 176 9.91 -1.13 -4.39
C ILE A 176 10.04 0.37 -4.66
N GLY A 177 10.41 0.73 -5.89
CA GLY A 177 10.53 2.13 -6.29
C GLY A 177 10.53 2.34 -7.80
N LYS A 178 10.25 3.57 -8.21
CA LYS A 178 10.33 3.99 -9.63
C LYS A 178 11.77 4.14 -10.10
N GLN A 179 12.71 4.32 -9.19
CA GLN A 179 14.15 4.42 -9.47
C GLN A 179 14.87 3.25 -8.82
N LYS A 180 15.97 2.83 -9.44
CA LYS A 180 16.77 1.68 -9.00
C LYS A 180 17.26 1.84 -7.56
N GLU A 181 17.65 3.04 -7.18
CA GLU A 181 18.18 3.39 -5.86
C GLU A 181 17.12 3.23 -4.76
N GLN A 182 15.86 3.44 -5.09
CA GLN A 182 14.72 3.24 -4.17
C GLN A 182 14.47 1.76 -3.86
N ALA A 183 14.90 0.85 -4.74
CA ALA A 183 14.78 -0.59 -4.56
C ALA A 183 15.97 -1.22 -3.79
N GLU A 184 16.82 -0.40 -3.17
CA GLU A 184 17.85 -0.91 -2.27
C GLU A 184 17.24 -1.42 -0.96
N CYS A 185 17.45 -2.69 -0.65
CA CYS A 185 16.90 -3.32 0.55
C CYS A 185 17.75 -3.09 1.79
N LEU A 186 17.08 -2.92 2.91
CA LEU A 186 17.61 -3.10 4.27
C LEU A 186 17.33 -4.53 4.73
N SER A 187 17.98 -4.99 5.79
CA SER A 187 17.60 -6.25 6.44
C SER A 187 16.20 -6.15 7.05
N ALA A 188 15.53 -7.29 7.22
CA ALA A 188 14.21 -7.30 7.85
C ALA A 188 14.23 -6.69 9.27
N GLN A 189 15.31 -6.91 10.03
CA GLN A 189 15.47 -6.34 11.36
C GLN A 189 15.61 -4.80 11.31
N GLU A 190 16.36 -4.26 10.35
CA GLU A 190 16.47 -2.79 10.17
C GLU A 190 15.12 -2.17 9.82
N VAL A 191 14.31 -2.83 8.97
CA VAL A 191 12.95 -2.38 8.64
C VAL A 191 12.05 -2.41 9.88
N MET A 192 12.09 -3.47 10.69
CA MET A 192 11.34 -3.55 11.95
C MET A 192 11.75 -2.46 12.92
N ASN A 193 13.06 -2.21 13.06
CA ASN A 193 13.57 -1.13 13.91
C ASN A 193 13.12 0.24 13.40
N ALA A 194 13.09 0.47 12.09
CA ALA A 194 12.58 1.72 11.50
C ALA A 194 11.08 1.88 11.73
N SER A 195 10.29 0.79 11.65
CA SER A 195 8.87 0.80 12.01
C SER A 195 8.66 1.24 13.45
N GLN A 196 9.39 0.61 14.39
CA GLN A 196 9.30 0.95 15.83
C GLN A 196 9.68 2.40 16.10
N ARG A 197 10.77 2.89 15.53
CA ARG A 197 11.17 4.31 15.70
C ARG A 197 10.14 5.26 15.10
N GLY A 198 9.69 5.00 13.88
CA GLY A 198 8.73 5.87 13.19
C GLY A 198 7.37 5.93 13.91
N PHE A 199 6.85 4.80 14.40
CA PHE A 199 5.63 4.79 15.23
C PHE A 199 5.87 5.34 16.63
N GLY A 200 7.03 5.09 17.25
CA GLY A 200 7.40 5.74 18.50
C GLY A 200 7.34 7.27 18.36
N HIS A 201 7.97 7.82 17.33
CA HIS A 201 7.92 9.25 17.02
C HIS A 201 6.49 9.76 16.76
N PHE A 202 5.69 9.00 16.00
CA PHE A 202 4.28 9.33 15.75
C PHE A 202 3.48 9.50 17.05
N TRP A 203 3.62 8.56 17.99
CA TRP A 203 2.88 8.59 19.25
C TRP A 203 3.42 9.60 20.26
N GLU A 204 4.74 9.79 20.32
CA GLU A 204 5.37 10.76 21.25
C GLU A 204 5.09 12.20 20.84
N ARG A 205 5.02 12.49 19.55
CA ARG A 205 4.77 13.82 19.03
C ARG A 205 3.28 14.17 19.01
N GLY A 206 2.44 13.20 18.66
CA GLY A 206 1.01 13.41 18.45
C GLY A 206 0.22 13.62 19.74
N GLY A 207 -0.99 14.10 19.58
CA GLY A 207 -1.97 14.13 20.66
C GLY A 207 -2.40 12.71 21.04
N ILE A 208 -2.44 12.42 22.34
CA ILE A 208 -2.90 11.13 22.88
C ILE A 208 -3.94 11.35 23.96
N ILE A 209 -4.91 10.45 24.05
CA ILE A 209 -5.92 10.45 25.09
C ILE A 209 -5.69 9.25 26.01
N GLN A 210 -5.63 9.50 27.30
CA GLN A 210 -5.57 8.47 28.35
C GLN A 210 -6.82 8.60 29.24
N LEU A 211 -7.66 7.57 29.19
CA LEU A 211 -8.92 7.51 29.93
C LEU A 211 -8.89 6.52 31.09
N ASN A 212 -7.71 6.03 31.48
CA ASN A 212 -7.51 5.02 32.53
C ASN A 212 -7.97 5.46 33.92
N LYS A 213 -8.13 6.78 34.17
CA LYS A 213 -8.63 7.36 35.43
C LYS A 213 -10.14 7.64 35.37
N SER A 214 -10.82 7.41 34.27
CA SER A 214 -12.26 7.64 34.15
C SER A 214 -13.04 6.56 34.90
N PRO A 215 -14.08 6.91 35.68
CA PRO A 215 -14.96 5.94 36.31
C PRO A 215 -15.96 5.32 35.33
N ASP A 216 -16.09 5.84 34.12
CA ASP A 216 -17.02 5.32 33.11
C ASP A 216 -16.50 3.97 32.55
N PRO A 217 -17.29 2.89 32.64
CA PRO A 217 -16.88 1.56 32.16
C PRO A 217 -16.59 1.51 30.64
N ARG A 218 -17.07 2.49 29.86
CA ARG A 218 -16.82 2.60 28.41
C ARG A 218 -15.48 3.26 28.08
N ALA A 219 -14.82 3.88 29.05
CA ALA A 219 -13.63 4.69 28.84
C ALA A 219 -12.50 3.94 28.14
N LYS A 220 -12.23 2.71 28.57
CA LYS A 220 -11.21 1.83 27.96
C LYS A 220 -11.49 1.52 26.49
N GLU A 221 -12.75 1.25 26.15
CA GLU A 221 -13.15 0.97 24.77
C GLU A 221 -13.09 2.23 23.89
N LEU A 222 -13.44 3.38 24.44
CA LEU A 222 -13.33 4.66 23.75
C LEU A 222 -11.85 4.99 23.45
N GLU A 223 -10.97 4.87 24.44
CA GLU A 223 -9.53 5.04 24.26
C GLU A 223 -8.98 4.12 23.16
N ARG A 224 -9.30 2.83 23.24
CA ARG A 224 -8.90 1.86 22.22
C ARG A 224 -9.34 2.25 20.81
N ARG A 225 -10.58 2.71 20.64
CA ARG A 225 -11.12 3.14 19.33
C ARG A 225 -10.40 4.37 18.79
N ILE A 226 -10.12 5.34 19.66
CA ILE A 226 -9.41 6.58 19.27
C ILE A 226 -7.99 6.22 18.79
N ILE A 227 -7.24 5.45 19.56
CA ILE A 227 -5.87 5.03 19.20
C ILE A 227 -5.87 4.22 17.90
N LEU A 228 -6.77 3.25 17.78
CA LEU A 228 -6.90 2.46 16.56
C LEU A 228 -7.26 3.32 15.34
N SER A 229 -8.16 4.29 15.51
CA SER A 229 -8.56 5.19 14.42
C SER A 229 -7.39 6.06 13.96
N GLN A 230 -6.61 6.63 14.88
CA GLN A 230 -5.40 7.38 14.52
C GLN A 230 -4.40 6.52 13.75
N TYR A 231 -4.13 5.31 14.21
CA TYR A 231 -3.25 4.37 13.51
C TYR A 231 -3.75 4.06 12.11
N LEU A 232 -5.01 3.65 11.98
CA LEU A 232 -5.60 3.27 10.68
C LEU A 232 -5.61 4.45 9.70
N MET A 233 -5.94 5.65 10.16
CA MET A 233 -5.91 6.84 9.30
C MET A 233 -4.48 7.22 8.92
N ALA A 234 -3.52 7.10 9.83
CA ALA A 234 -2.11 7.35 9.52
C ALA A 234 -1.60 6.42 8.43
N ILE A 235 -1.81 5.10 8.54
CA ILE A 235 -1.31 4.14 7.53
C ILE A 235 -2.05 4.22 6.19
N ASN A 236 -3.32 4.62 6.18
CA ASN A 236 -4.14 4.65 4.96
C ASN A 236 -4.11 6.02 4.24
N SER A 237 -3.84 7.12 4.96
CA SER A 237 -4.13 8.47 4.44
C SER A 237 -2.97 9.46 4.53
N SER A 238 -1.78 9.06 4.98
CA SER A 238 -0.63 9.97 5.19
C SER A 238 0.50 9.81 4.17
N GLY A 239 0.19 9.36 2.95
CA GLY A 239 1.17 9.25 1.87
C GLY A 239 1.58 10.59 1.26
N SER A 240 2.42 10.55 0.23
CA SER A 240 2.92 11.72 -0.51
C SER A 240 1.89 12.34 -1.46
N THR A 241 0.72 11.73 -1.60
CA THR A 241 -0.39 12.19 -2.42
C THR A 241 -1.69 12.12 -1.63
N PRO A 242 -2.74 12.89 -2.02
CA PRO A 242 -4.07 12.68 -1.48
C PRO A 242 -4.48 11.21 -1.57
N PRO A 243 -5.11 10.64 -0.53
CA PRO A 243 -5.44 9.23 -0.52
C PRO A 243 -6.57 8.88 -1.49
N GLN A 244 -6.65 7.61 -1.87
CA GLN A 244 -7.87 7.06 -2.48
C GLN A 244 -8.97 6.92 -1.43
N GLU A 245 -10.23 6.72 -1.86
CA GLU A 245 -11.38 6.67 -0.97
C GLU A 245 -11.25 5.63 0.15
N THR A 246 -10.79 4.44 -0.18
CA THR A 246 -10.67 3.29 0.74
C THR A 246 -9.28 3.14 1.35
N GLY A 247 -8.41 4.15 1.23
CA GLY A 247 -7.02 4.04 1.68
C GLY A 247 -6.27 2.93 0.93
N LEU A 248 -5.61 2.05 1.66
CA LEU A 248 -4.81 0.94 1.11
C LEU A 248 -5.55 -0.42 1.09
N THR A 249 -6.81 -0.47 1.53
CA THR A 249 -7.54 -1.73 1.69
C THR A 249 -7.94 -2.38 0.37
N CYS A 250 -8.30 -1.61 -0.63
CA CYS A 250 -8.65 -2.09 -1.97
C CYS A 250 -8.62 -0.93 -2.97
N ASN A 251 -8.69 -1.24 -4.26
CA ASN A 251 -8.72 -0.25 -5.36
C ASN A 251 -10.13 0.25 -5.68
N SER A 252 -10.86 0.84 -4.71
CA SER A 252 -12.10 1.52 -5.04
C SER A 252 -11.83 2.66 -6.02
N TRP A 253 -12.75 2.89 -6.95
CA TRP A 253 -12.61 3.91 -7.98
C TRP A 253 -11.27 3.85 -8.73
N TYR A 254 -10.83 2.62 -9.05
CA TYR A 254 -9.58 2.35 -9.78
C TYR A 254 -8.30 2.83 -9.04
N GLY A 255 -8.40 3.02 -7.73
CA GLY A 255 -7.30 3.50 -6.89
C GLY A 255 -6.91 4.96 -7.12
N LYS A 256 -7.78 5.76 -7.75
CA LYS A 256 -7.54 7.20 -7.96
C LYS A 256 -7.65 7.96 -6.65
N MET A 257 -6.93 9.07 -6.58
CA MET A 257 -7.02 9.99 -5.44
C MET A 257 -8.42 10.60 -5.38
N HIS A 258 -8.99 10.62 -4.19
CA HIS A 258 -10.36 11.07 -3.97
C HIS A 258 -10.36 12.41 -3.23
N LEU A 259 -10.24 13.51 -3.99
CA LEU A 259 -10.13 14.85 -3.41
C LEU A 259 -11.41 15.25 -2.66
N GLU A 260 -12.55 14.66 -3.03
CA GLU A 260 -13.82 14.79 -2.31
C GLU A 260 -13.71 14.35 -0.83
N MET A 261 -12.95 13.27 -0.59
CA MET A 261 -12.80 12.67 0.75
C MET A 261 -11.60 13.23 1.51
N TYR A 262 -10.81 14.13 0.92
CA TYR A 262 -9.56 14.59 1.50
C TYR A 262 -9.72 15.20 2.90
N LEU A 263 -10.75 16.04 3.09
CA LEU A 263 -11.06 16.60 4.41
C LEU A 263 -11.29 15.51 5.46
N TRP A 264 -12.11 14.52 5.12
CA TRP A 264 -12.44 13.42 6.02
C TRP A 264 -11.24 12.53 6.36
N HIS A 265 -10.33 12.36 5.42
CA HIS A 265 -9.13 11.56 5.60
C HIS A 265 -8.04 12.28 6.40
N CYS A 266 -7.90 13.59 6.26
CA CYS A 266 -6.70 14.29 6.68
C CYS A 266 -6.91 15.43 7.68
N ALA A 267 -8.13 15.98 7.87
CA ALA A 267 -8.38 17.12 8.75
C ALA A 267 -8.08 16.85 10.24
N TRP A 268 -8.04 15.60 10.65
CA TRP A 268 -7.67 15.22 12.02
C TRP A 268 -6.17 15.40 12.29
N LEU A 269 -5.31 15.33 11.27
CA LEU A 269 -3.86 15.37 11.41
C LEU A 269 -3.38 16.63 12.19
N PRO A 270 -3.72 17.87 11.80
CA PRO A 270 -3.31 19.05 12.56
C PRO A 270 -3.97 19.14 13.93
N LEU A 271 -5.18 18.60 14.11
CA LEU A 271 -5.87 18.58 15.40
C LEU A 271 -5.15 17.69 16.44
N TRP A 272 -4.33 16.76 15.99
CA TRP A 272 -3.60 15.80 16.81
C TRP A 272 -2.08 15.98 16.71
N HIS A 273 -1.60 17.16 16.27
CA HIS A 273 -0.17 17.49 16.12
C HIS A 273 0.59 16.54 15.17
N GLN A 274 -0.07 16.18 14.04
CA GLN A 274 0.50 15.34 12.98
C GLN A 274 0.63 16.10 11.65
N GLU A 275 0.92 17.40 11.70
CA GLU A 275 0.97 18.33 10.56
C GLU A 275 1.97 17.86 9.49
N GLU A 276 3.09 17.26 9.89
CA GLU A 276 4.09 16.75 8.94
C GLU A 276 3.53 15.67 8.01
N LEU A 277 2.58 14.86 8.49
CA LEU A 277 1.91 13.87 7.66
C LEU A 277 0.97 14.51 6.64
N LEU A 278 0.32 15.61 7.03
CA LEU A 278 -0.52 16.40 6.13
C LEU A 278 0.32 17.10 5.05
N ASP A 279 1.43 17.71 5.42
CA ASP A 279 2.32 18.42 4.49
C ASP A 279 2.80 17.54 3.33
N ARG A 280 2.96 16.24 3.53
CA ARG A 280 3.35 15.29 2.48
C ARG A 280 2.36 15.33 1.30
N SER A 281 1.07 15.26 1.56
CA SER A 281 0.03 15.27 0.53
C SER A 281 -0.32 16.68 0.04
N LEU A 282 -0.16 17.72 0.87
CA LEU A 282 -0.32 19.12 0.45
C LEU A 282 0.69 19.53 -0.63
N ALA A 283 1.88 18.95 -0.61
CA ALA A 283 2.89 19.18 -1.65
C ALA A 283 2.37 18.82 -3.05
N TRP A 284 1.53 17.77 -3.14
CA TRP A 284 0.88 17.40 -4.41
C TRP A 284 -0.03 18.51 -4.95
N TYR A 285 -0.85 19.13 -4.11
CA TYR A 285 -1.72 20.25 -4.50
C TYR A 285 -0.92 21.45 -4.99
N ARG A 286 0.17 21.81 -4.30
CA ARG A 286 1.06 22.91 -4.72
C ARG A 286 1.66 22.63 -6.11
N LYS A 287 2.12 21.41 -6.35
CA LYS A 287 2.69 20.97 -7.63
C LYS A 287 1.68 21.05 -8.77
N HIS A 288 0.42 20.69 -8.53
CA HIS A 288 -0.62 20.59 -9.57
C HIS A 288 -1.56 21.81 -9.64
N LEU A 289 -1.25 22.89 -8.94
CA LEU A 289 -2.02 24.14 -9.01
C LEU A 289 -2.14 24.72 -10.44
N PRO A 290 -1.11 24.68 -11.31
CA PRO A 290 -1.25 25.12 -12.71
C PRO A 290 -2.33 24.35 -13.47
N GLN A 291 -2.39 23.03 -13.32
CA GLN A 291 -3.42 22.18 -13.94
C GLN A 291 -4.82 22.46 -13.38
N ALA A 292 -4.94 22.71 -12.09
CA ALA A 292 -6.21 23.07 -11.48
C ALA A 292 -6.74 24.42 -11.98
N ARG A 293 -5.85 25.38 -12.30
CA ARG A 293 -6.20 26.65 -12.94
C ARG A 293 -6.66 26.44 -14.39
N GLU A 294 -5.96 25.60 -15.14
CA GLU A 294 -6.36 25.23 -16.49
C GLU A 294 -7.73 24.53 -16.51
N ASN A 295 -7.96 23.64 -15.55
CA ASN A 295 -9.25 22.97 -15.35
C ASN A 295 -10.39 23.98 -15.10
N ALA A 296 -10.14 24.98 -14.27
CA ALA A 296 -11.12 26.05 -14.02
C ALA A 296 -11.41 26.82 -15.32
N ALA A 297 -10.37 27.25 -16.04
CA ALA A 297 -10.50 28.01 -17.29
C ALA A 297 -11.28 27.24 -18.38
N ARG A 298 -10.97 25.95 -18.56
CA ARG A 298 -11.70 25.05 -19.49
C ARG A 298 -13.20 24.94 -19.19
N ASN A 299 -13.58 25.10 -17.93
CA ASN A 299 -14.97 25.07 -17.48
C ASN A 299 -15.60 26.44 -17.34
N GLY A 300 -14.93 27.52 -17.83
CA GLY A 300 -15.43 28.91 -17.77
C GLY A 300 -15.34 29.56 -16.39
N TYR A 301 -14.55 29.00 -15.46
CA TYR A 301 -14.39 29.52 -14.10
C TYR A 301 -13.06 30.28 -13.93
N LYS A 302 -13.05 31.18 -12.95
CA LYS A 302 -11.82 31.84 -12.46
C LYS A 302 -11.22 31.01 -11.32
N GLY A 303 -9.91 31.17 -11.09
CA GLY A 303 -9.20 30.52 -9.98
C GLY A 303 -8.72 29.10 -10.30
N ALA A 304 -8.91 28.18 -9.39
CA ALA A 304 -8.51 26.78 -9.53
C ALA A 304 -9.70 25.86 -9.28
N ARG A 305 -9.78 24.73 -9.99
CA ARG A 305 -10.82 23.71 -9.81
C ARG A 305 -10.19 22.35 -9.57
N TRP A 306 -10.55 21.76 -8.45
CA TRP A 306 -10.11 20.43 -8.04
C TRP A 306 -11.25 19.43 -8.30
N PRO A 307 -11.06 18.42 -9.18
CA PRO A 307 -12.09 17.44 -9.47
C PRO A 307 -12.35 16.52 -8.28
N LYS A 308 -13.47 15.79 -8.32
CA LYS A 308 -13.83 14.77 -7.31
C LYS A 308 -12.74 13.71 -7.18
N MET A 309 -12.38 13.12 -8.32
CA MET A 309 -11.36 12.09 -8.46
C MET A 309 -10.32 12.53 -9.48
N ILE A 310 -9.08 12.18 -9.23
CA ILE A 310 -7.96 12.58 -10.08
C ILE A 310 -6.85 11.53 -10.04
N ALA A 311 -6.15 11.38 -11.15
CA ALA A 311 -4.92 10.60 -11.18
C ALA A 311 -3.75 11.34 -10.52
N THR A 312 -2.70 10.60 -10.14
CA THR A 312 -1.50 11.18 -9.50
C THR A 312 -0.82 12.24 -10.34
N GLU A 313 -0.95 12.14 -11.64
CA GLU A 313 -0.42 13.09 -12.64
C GLU A 313 -1.29 14.35 -12.80
N GLY A 314 -2.38 14.49 -12.05
CA GLY A 314 -3.29 15.62 -12.15
C GLY A 314 -4.31 15.50 -13.29
N VAL A 315 -4.45 14.32 -13.89
CA VAL A 315 -5.43 14.07 -14.97
C VAL A 315 -6.81 13.84 -14.38
N ASP A 316 -7.80 14.60 -14.86
CA ASP A 316 -9.20 14.47 -14.44
C ASP A 316 -9.78 13.10 -14.82
N CYS A 317 -10.66 12.58 -14.00
CA CYS A 317 -11.32 11.30 -14.20
C CYS A 317 -12.82 11.51 -14.44
N PRO A 318 -13.37 11.06 -15.57
CA PRO A 318 -14.81 11.20 -15.82
C PRO A 318 -15.64 10.45 -14.79
N SER A 319 -16.69 11.12 -14.33
CA SER A 319 -17.67 10.57 -13.39
C SER A 319 -19.01 11.27 -13.63
N ASN A 320 -20.11 10.55 -13.48
CA ASN A 320 -21.45 11.09 -13.72
C ASN A 320 -21.79 12.31 -12.86
N ILE A 321 -21.20 12.41 -11.68
CA ILE A 321 -21.47 13.47 -10.71
C ILE A 321 -20.28 14.41 -10.49
N ALA A 322 -19.08 14.05 -10.94
CA ALA A 322 -17.89 14.86 -10.68
C ALA A 322 -17.98 16.32 -11.15
N PRO A 323 -18.57 16.63 -12.31
CA PRO A 323 -18.74 18.02 -12.76
C PRO A 323 -19.67 18.85 -11.86
N LEU A 324 -20.57 18.20 -11.14
CA LEU A 324 -21.57 18.85 -10.29
C LEU A 324 -21.09 19.03 -8.85
N LEU A 325 -20.09 18.30 -8.42
CA LEU A 325 -19.54 18.38 -7.07
C LEU A 325 -18.60 19.56 -6.92
N VAL A 326 -18.94 20.46 -6.00
CA VAL A 326 -18.16 21.67 -5.70
C VAL A 326 -17.71 21.77 -4.24
N TRP A 327 -18.26 20.96 -3.35
CA TRP A 327 -18.00 21.06 -1.92
C TRP A 327 -16.57 20.67 -1.50
N GLN A 328 -15.84 19.95 -2.34
CA GLN A 328 -14.41 19.66 -2.13
C GLN A 328 -13.49 20.83 -2.46
N GLN A 329 -13.96 21.87 -3.16
CA GLN A 329 -13.11 23.01 -3.56
C GLN A 329 -12.48 23.73 -2.35
N PRO A 330 -13.19 23.99 -1.23
CA PRO A 330 -12.60 24.64 -0.07
C PRO A 330 -11.74 23.72 0.81
N HIS A 331 -11.70 22.41 0.60
CA HIS A 331 -10.93 21.50 1.45
C HIS A 331 -9.48 21.92 1.57
N ILE A 332 -8.83 22.20 0.44
CA ILE A 332 -7.42 22.62 0.40
C ILE A 332 -7.17 24.01 1.02
N ILE A 333 -8.18 24.85 1.12
CA ILE A 333 -8.08 26.17 1.76
C ILE A 333 -8.21 26.02 3.29
N TYR A 334 -9.03 25.05 3.74
CA TYR A 334 -9.22 24.77 5.15
C TYR A 334 -8.03 24.02 5.75
N MET A 335 -7.41 23.10 5.03
CA MET A 335 -6.26 22.30 5.43
C MET A 335 -4.95 23.09 5.44
#